data_4c36e4e95b47581711a78a1941ef4dcb
#
_entry.id   4c36e4e95b47581711a78a1941ef4dcb
#
_cell.length_a   1.000
_cell.length_b   1.000
_cell.length_c   1.000
_cell.angle_alpha   90.00
_cell.angle_beta   90.00
_cell.angle_gamma   90.00
#
_symmetry.space_group_name_H-M   'P 1'
#
loop_
_entity.id
_entity.type
_entity.pdbx_description
1 polymer ?
#
loop_
_entity_poly.entity_id
_entity_poly.type
_entity_poly.pdbx_seq_one_letter_code
_entity_poly.pdbx_strand_id
1 'polypeptide(L)'
;MEDSILISVKKMLGIDSGYDAFDVDIMMDINSVFFIMAQMGIGKQFRIDDESSTWSEYLEGREDLEAVKTYMYAKVRQMFDPPTVGAVKEALDMTVKELEWRLFSATDLTDTKPEDLVDYGTADSYISGSSRTTRRVIIN
;
A
#
# COMPACT_ATOMS: atom_id res chain seq x y z
N MET A 1 -2.46 7.30 -22.00
CA MET A 1 -1.74 7.42 -20.72
C MET A 1 -2.50 6.79 -19.56
N GLU A 2 -3.29 5.78 -19.87
CA GLU A 2 -4.06 5.11 -18.81
C GLU A 2 -3.18 4.39 -17.81
N ASP A 3 -1.97 4.01 -18.21
CA ASP A 3 -1.06 3.33 -17.32
C ASP A 3 -0.21 4.29 -16.48
N SER A 4 -0.32 5.60 -16.70
CA SER A 4 0.41 6.59 -15.91
C SER A 4 -0.03 6.58 -14.46
N ILE A 5 0.93 6.51 -13.55
CA ILE A 5 0.62 6.50 -12.12
C ILE A 5 -0.03 7.82 -11.71
N LEU A 6 0.58 8.94 -12.07
CA LEU A 6 0.04 10.25 -11.69
C LEU A 6 -1.36 10.47 -12.25
N ILE A 7 -1.54 10.21 -13.54
CA ILE A 7 -2.83 10.46 -14.18
C ILE A 7 -3.91 9.57 -13.62
N SER A 8 -3.60 8.30 -13.36
CA SER A 8 -4.58 7.38 -12.80
C SER A 8 -5.01 7.80 -11.39
N VAL A 9 -4.07 8.25 -10.56
CA VAL A 9 -4.41 8.72 -9.22
C VAL A 9 -5.25 9.98 -9.29
N LYS A 10 -4.89 10.92 -10.16
CA LYS A 10 -5.69 12.14 -10.34
C LYS A 10 -7.12 11.80 -10.76
N LYS A 11 -7.26 10.84 -11.67
CA LYS A 11 -8.58 10.42 -12.12
C LYS A 11 -9.42 9.88 -10.97
N MET A 12 -8.81 9.05 -10.13
CA MET A 12 -9.51 8.49 -8.99
C MET A 12 -9.86 9.53 -7.93
N LEU A 13 -9.07 10.60 -7.85
CA LEU A 13 -9.35 11.72 -6.95
C LEU A 13 -10.38 12.70 -7.54
N GLY A 14 -10.79 12.49 -8.79
CA GLY A 14 -11.74 13.39 -9.45
C GLY A 14 -11.10 14.63 -10.03
N ILE A 15 -9.81 14.61 -10.28
CA ILE A 15 -9.07 15.73 -10.84
C ILE A 15 -8.82 15.48 -12.32
N ASP A 16 -9.15 16.48 -13.16
CA ASP A 16 -8.94 16.41 -14.60
C ASP A 16 -7.44 16.26 -14.87
N SER A 17 -7.08 15.38 -15.80
CA SER A 17 -5.68 15.13 -16.15
C SER A 17 -4.97 16.40 -16.65
N GLY A 18 -5.71 17.33 -17.23
CA GLY A 18 -5.12 18.58 -17.71
C GLY A 18 -4.96 19.65 -16.64
N TYR A 19 -5.49 19.43 -15.44
CA TYR A 19 -5.38 20.38 -14.35
C TYR A 19 -4.14 20.04 -13.53
N ASP A 20 -3.14 20.89 -13.57
CA ASP A 20 -1.83 20.57 -13.00
C ASP A 20 -1.49 21.31 -11.71
N ALA A 21 -2.42 22.08 -11.15
CA ALA A 21 -2.15 22.91 -9.99
C ALA A 21 -1.73 22.08 -8.75
N PHE A 22 -2.20 20.85 -8.66
CA PHE A 22 -1.90 20.00 -7.51
C PHE A 22 -0.91 18.88 -7.82
N ASP A 23 -0.33 18.87 -9.01
CA ASP A 23 0.51 17.73 -9.43
C ASP A 23 1.69 17.50 -8.50
N VAL A 24 2.37 18.57 -8.07
CA VAL A 24 3.52 18.43 -7.18
C VAL A 24 3.09 17.82 -5.85
N ASP A 25 2.00 18.32 -5.29
CA ASP A 25 1.51 17.81 -4.00
C ASP A 25 1.09 16.36 -4.11
N ILE A 26 0.38 16.01 -5.19
CA ILE A 26 -0.08 14.64 -5.40
C ILE A 26 1.11 13.70 -5.60
N MET A 27 2.12 14.13 -6.35
CA MET A 27 3.32 13.32 -6.55
C MET A 27 4.08 13.10 -5.25
N MET A 28 4.14 14.09 -4.38
CA MET A 28 4.77 13.92 -3.07
C MET A 28 4.02 12.86 -2.26
N ASP A 29 2.70 12.91 -2.27
CA ASP A 29 1.90 11.93 -1.56
C ASP A 29 2.07 10.54 -2.16
N ILE A 30 2.07 10.43 -3.48
CA ILE A 30 2.28 9.15 -4.17
C ILE A 30 3.65 8.56 -3.77
N ASN A 31 4.68 9.39 -3.80
CA ASN A 31 6.02 8.92 -3.45
C ASN A 31 6.10 8.50 -1.98
N SER A 32 5.38 9.20 -1.10
CA SER A 32 5.31 8.81 0.30
C SER A 32 4.66 7.44 0.46
N VAL A 33 3.62 7.16 -0.32
CA VAL A 33 2.96 5.86 -0.27
C VAL A 33 3.87 4.76 -0.79
N PHE A 34 4.61 5.01 -1.88
CA PHE A 34 5.58 4.04 -2.35
C PHE A 34 6.64 3.74 -1.29
N PHE A 35 7.09 4.77 -0.58
CA PHE A 35 8.04 4.60 0.51
C PHE A 35 7.45 3.72 1.62
N ILE A 36 6.21 4.00 2.01
CA ILE A 36 5.52 3.20 3.04
C ILE A 36 5.40 1.74 2.59
N MET A 37 5.01 1.51 1.34
CA MET A 37 4.88 0.15 0.83
C MET A 37 6.21 -0.58 0.84
N ALA A 38 7.28 0.08 0.42
CA ALA A 38 8.61 -0.53 0.44
C ALA A 38 9.04 -0.89 1.86
N GLN A 39 8.70 -0.05 2.82
CA GLN A 39 8.99 -0.32 4.22
C GLN A 39 8.24 -1.54 4.74
N MET A 40 7.05 -1.80 4.21
CA MET A 40 6.26 -2.97 4.58
C MET A 40 6.65 -4.21 3.76
N GLY A 41 7.64 -4.09 2.88
CA GLY A 41 8.05 -5.19 2.02
C GLY A 41 7.17 -5.37 0.79
N ILE A 42 6.34 -4.41 0.47
CA ILE A 42 5.43 -4.47 -0.67
C ILE A 42 6.09 -3.81 -1.88
N GLY A 43 6.49 -4.62 -2.85
CA GLY A 43 7.11 -4.12 -4.06
C GLY A 43 8.50 -3.56 -3.85
N LYS A 44 9.01 -2.93 -4.90
CA LYS A 44 10.35 -2.33 -4.85
C LYS A 44 10.25 -0.87 -4.44
N GLN A 45 11.37 -0.28 -4.10
CA GLN A 45 11.43 1.16 -3.92
C GLN A 45 11.20 1.83 -5.26
N PHE A 46 10.32 2.83 -5.28
CA PHE A 46 9.93 3.46 -6.52
C PHE A 46 9.53 4.90 -6.23
N ARG A 47 9.76 5.77 -7.20
CA ARG A 47 9.28 7.15 -7.08
C ARG A 47 8.99 7.69 -8.47
N ILE A 48 8.07 8.64 -8.54
CA ILE A 48 7.71 9.29 -9.79
C ILE A 48 8.14 10.75 -9.75
N ASP A 49 8.50 11.29 -10.91
CA ASP A 49 8.87 12.70 -11.04
C ASP A 49 7.94 13.44 -12.00
N ASP A 50 7.17 12.71 -12.79
CA ASP A 50 6.21 13.30 -13.72
C ASP A 50 5.19 12.24 -14.13
N GLU A 51 4.38 12.58 -15.13
CA GLU A 51 3.32 11.69 -15.58
C GLU A 51 3.80 10.52 -16.46
N SER A 52 5.08 10.47 -16.77
CA SER A 52 5.61 9.43 -17.65
C SER A 52 5.81 8.10 -16.97
N SER A 53 5.92 8.08 -15.65
CA SER A 53 6.10 6.83 -14.91
C SER A 53 4.82 6.00 -14.92
N THR A 54 4.96 4.70 -15.15
CA THR A 54 3.82 3.83 -15.34
C THR A 54 3.72 2.74 -14.28
N TRP A 55 2.51 2.22 -14.13
CA TRP A 55 2.28 1.08 -13.24
C TRP A 55 3.07 -0.15 -13.70
N SER A 56 3.19 -0.32 -15.03
CA SER A 56 3.96 -1.45 -15.58
C SER A 56 5.41 -1.41 -15.13
N GLU A 57 6.00 -0.22 -15.10
CA GLU A 57 7.36 -0.06 -14.61
C GLU A 57 7.48 -0.45 -13.14
N TYR A 58 6.52 -0.03 -12.33
CA TYR A 58 6.55 -0.34 -10.91
C TYR A 58 6.35 -1.82 -10.63
N LEU A 59 5.39 -2.43 -11.32
CA LEU A 59 4.99 -3.80 -11.02
C LEU A 59 5.96 -4.85 -11.52
N GLU A 60 6.57 -4.63 -12.68
CA GLU A 60 7.52 -5.57 -13.26
C GLU A 60 6.99 -7.00 -13.28
N GLY A 61 5.74 -7.17 -13.74
CA GLY A 61 5.15 -8.49 -13.87
C GLY A 61 4.37 -9.00 -12.66
N ARG A 62 4.30 -8.24 -11.59
CA ARG A 62 3.46 -8.60 -10.45
C ARG A 62 2.00 -8.53 -10.86
N GLU A 63 1.17 -9.33 -10.20
CA GLU A 63 -0.23 -9.47 -10.59
C GLU A 63 -1.22 -8.86 -9.60
N ASP A 64 -0.74 -8.13 -8.62
CA ASP A 64 -1.61 -7.53 -7.59
C ASP A 64 -1.94 -6.07 -7.90
N LEU A 65 -1.99 -5.73 -9.19
CA LEU A 65 -2.18 -4.35 -9.64
C LEU A 65 -3.39 -3.67 -9.05
N GLU A 66 -4.53 -4.34 -9.07
CA GLU A 66 -5.77 -3.71 -8.61
C GLU A 66 -5.71 -3.38 -7.12
N ALA A 67 -5.17 -4.30 -6.32
CA ALA A 67 -5.03 -4.05 -4.88
C ALA A 67 -4.06 -2.90 -4.61
N VAL A 68 -2.94 -2.87 -5.34
CA VAL A 68 -1.95 -1.80 -5.19
C VAL A 68 -2.52 -0.45 -5.59
N LYS A 69 -3.24 -0.40 -6.71
CA LYS A 69 -3.88 0.84 -7.15
C LYS A 69 -4.91 1.34 -6.15
N THR A 70 -5.73 0.43 -5.65
CA THR A 70 -6.75 0.79 -4.67
C THR A 70 -6.12 1.32 -3.39
N TYR A 71 -5.06 0.65 -2.94
CA TYR A 71 -4.33 1.10 -1.76
C TYR A 71 -3.70 2.48 -1.99
N MET A 72 -3.05 2.66 -3.14
CA MET A 72 -2.43 3.94 -3.49
C MET A 72 -3.46 5.07 -3.46
N TYR A 73 -4.60 4.85 -4.13
CA TYR A 73 -5.66 5.84 -4.16
C TYR A 73 -6.17 6.16 -2.75
N ALA A 74 -6.49 5.13 -1.97
CA ALA A 74 -7.06 5.33 -0.65
C ALA A 74 -6.09 6.08 0.27
N LYS A 75 -4.82 5.70 0.20
CA LYS A 75 -3.80 6.31 1.06
C LYS A 75 -3.52 7.75 0.66
N VAL A 76 -3.41 8.01 -0.65
CA VAL A 76 -3.23 9.37 -1.15
C VAL A 76 -4.43 10.23 -0.78
N ARG A 77 -5.64 9.68 -0.88
CA ARG A 77 -6.82 10.44 -0.48
C ARG A 77 -6.80 10.82 0.99
N GLN A 78 -6.32 9.94 1.86
CA GLN A 78 -6.16 10.28 3.27
C GLN A 78 -5.22 11.45 3.49
N MET A 79 -4.20 11.55 2.66
CA MET A 79 -3.16 12.57 2.81
C MET A 79 -3.51 13.87 2.09
N PHE A 80 -4.08 13.77 0.89
CA PHE A 80 -4.28 14.93 0.04
C PHE A 80 -5.66 15.56 0.24
N ASP A 81 -6.70 14.74 0.28
CA ASP A 81 -8.08 15.25 0.33
C ASP A 81 -8.95 14.33 1.18
N PRO A 82 -8.70 14.32 2.51
CA PRO A 82 -9.45 13.40 3.38
C PRO A 82 -10.92 13.77 3.44
N PRO A 83 -11.81 12.78 3.54
CA PRO A 83 -13.24 13.05 3.69
C PRO A 83 -13.51 13.81 4.99
N THR A 84 -14.49 14.69 4.95
CA THR A 84 -14.88 15.48 6.12
C THR A 84 -16.05 14.86 6.89
N VAL A 85 -16.81 13.97 6.24
CA VAL A 85 -17.91 13.28 6.89
C VAL A 85 -17.36 12.08 7.66
N GLY A 86 -17.66 12.03 8.96
CA GLY A 86 -17.07 11.02 9.85
C GLY A 86 -17.24 9.59 9.40
N ALA A 87 -18.46 9.21 8.95
CA ALA A 87 -18.69 7.85 8.50
C ALA A 87 -17.87 7.48 7.27
N VAL A 88 -17.74 8.43 6.35
CA VAL A 88 -16.95 8.22 5.12
C VAL A 88 -15.46 8.12 5.48
N LYS A 89 -15.00 8.96 6.39
CA LYS A 89 -13.63 8.92 6.86
C LYS A 89 -13.30 7.59 7.52
N GLU A 90 -14.18 7.10 8.38
CA GLU A 90 -13.97 5.81 9.04
C GLU A 90 -13.93 4.66 8.03
N ALA A 91 -14.83 4.69 7.03
CA ALA A 91 -14.84 3.66 6.00
C ALA A 91 -13.54 3.66 5.22
N LEU A 92 -13.02 4.83 4.88
CA LEU A 92 -11.76 4.95 4.16
C LEU A 92 -10.60 4.42 5.02
N ASP A 93 -10.57 4.81 6.29
CA ASP A 93 -9.52 4.35 7.21
C ASP A 93 -9.53 2.83 7.35
N MET A 94 -10.72 2.23 7.44
CA MET A 94 -10.83 0.78 7.53
C MET A 94 -10.38 0.09 6.24
N THR A 95 -10.72 0.67 5.09
CA THR A 95 -10.28 0.14 3.81
C THR A 95 -8.75 0.15 3.71
N VAL A 96 -8.13 1.26 4.12
CA VAL A 96 -6.67 1.38 4.11
C VAL A 96 -6.04 0.30 4.99
N LYS A 97 -6.54 0.14 6.21
CA LYS A 97 -5.99 -0.85 7.14
C LYS A 97 -6.14 -2.26 6.60
N GLU A 98 -7.29 -2.58 6.01
CA GLU A 98 -7.51 -3.92 5.47
C GLU A 98 -6.57 -4.19 4.30
N LEU A 99 -6.39 -3.23 3.40
CA LEU A 99 -5.49 -3.39 2.27
C LEU A 99 -4.04 -3.51 2.72
N GLU A 100 -3.65 -2.71 3.71
CA GLU A 100 -2.29 -2.82 4.28
C GLU A 100 -2.03 -4.22 4.80
N TRP A 101 -2.99 -4.75 5.55
CA TRP A 101 -2.85 -6.09 6.11
C TRP A 101 -2.77 -7.15 5.00
N ARG A 102 -3.63 -7.05 3.99
CA ARG A 102 -3.66 -8.04 2.91
C ARG A 102 -2.39 -8.00 2.06
N LEU A 103 -1.93 -6.80 1.73
CA LEU A 103 -0.73 -6.65 0.91
C LEU A 103 0.51 -7.09 1.69
N PHE A 104 0.60 -6.72 2.96
CA PHE A 104 1.71 -7.13 3.80
C PHE A 104 1.72 -8.65 4.01
N SER A 105 0.56 -9.23 4.30
CA SER A 105 0.47 -10.68 4.52
C SER A 105 0.85 -11.47 3.28
N ALA A 106 0.44 -11.00 2.10
CA ALA A 106 0.80 -11.67 0.86
C ALA A 106 2.31 -11.66 0.64
N THR A 107 2.96 -10.52 0.91
CA THR A 107 4.41 -10.40 0.79
C THR A 107 5.11 -11.31 1.80
N ASP A 108 4.64 -11.29 3.03
CA ASP A 108 5.22 -12.10 4.09
C ASP A 108 5.17 -13.59 3.73
N LEU A 109 4.04 -14.03 3.19
CA LEU A 109 3.87 -15.43 2.79
C LEU A 109 4.79 -15.80 1.63
N THR A 110 5.00 -14.89 0.69
CA THR A 110 5.87 -15.21 -0.45
C THR A 110 7.34 -15.24 -0.08
N ASP A 111 7.71 -14.53 0.97
CA ASP A 111 9.10 -14.47 1.40
C ASP A 111 9.45 -15.57 2.39
N THR A 112 8.47 -16.29 2.91
CA THR A 112 8.71 -17.33 3.92
C THR A 112 9.05 -18.65 3.24
N LYS A 113 10.18 -19.23 3.59
CA LYS A 113 10.57 -20.54 3.08
C LYS A 113 9.81 -21.61 3.81
N PRO A 114 9.57 -22.76 3.15
CA PRO A 114 8.84 -23.84 3.81
C PRO A 114 9.45 -24.27 5.15
N GLU A 115 10.77 -24.29 5.27
CA GLU A 115 11.43 -24.70 6.50
C GLU A 115 11.30 -23.64 7.60
N ASP A 116 10.90 -22.43 7.24
CA ASP A 116 10.70 -21.38 8.23
C ASP A 116 9.26 -21.33 8.74
N LEU A 117 8.40 -22.17 8.17
CA LEU A 117 7.00 -22.22 8.59
C LEU A 117 6.88 -23.08 9.83
N VAL A 118 7.09 -22.48 10.98
CA VAL A 118 7.00 -23.16 12.25
C VAL A 118 5.58 -23.09 12.76
N ASP A 119 5.12 -24.19 13.32
CA ASP A 119 3.78 -24.24 13.88
C ASP A 119 3.74 -23.59 15.25
N TYR A 120 3.50 -22.29 15.25
CA TYR A 120 3.38 -21.55 16.50
C TYR A 120 2.01 -21.74 17.15
N GLY A 121 1.11 -22.32 16.41
CA GLY A 121 -0.24 -22.53 16.91
C GLY A 121 -0.34 -23.55 17.98
N THR A 122 0.63 -24.42 18.02
CA THR A 122 0.66 -25.37 19.08
C THR A 122 1.08 -24.73 20.37
N ALA A 123 1.44 -23.67 20.27
CA ALA A 123 1.76 -22.96 21.30
C ALA A 123 0.73 -22.48 22.12
N ASP A 124 0.52 -22.76 22.17
CA ASP A 124 -0.06 -22.25 22.59
C ASP A 124 0.66 -21.68 23.28
N SER A 125 1.32 -21.71 23.47
CA SER A 125 1.95 -21.20 23.67
C SER A 125 2.25 -20.03 23.61
N TYR A 126 2.42 -19.60 23.77
CA TYR A 126 2.52 -18.61 23.50
C TYR A 126 2.18 -17.83 24.02
N ILE A 127 2.20 -17.92 24.39
CA ILE A 127 1.79 -17.27 24.43
C ILE A 127 1.96 -16.88 25.02
N SER A 128 2.48 -16.92 25.44
CA SER A 128 2.60 -16.56 25.53
C SER A 128 2.96 -15.95 25.41
N GLY A 129 3.47 -15.82 25.33
CA GLY A 129 3.73 -15.21 24.85
C GLY A 129 3.99 -14.75 24.43
N SER A 130 4.42 -14.57 24.44
CA SER A 130 4.42 -14.08 23.70
C SER A 130 4.23 -13.53 23.10
N SER A 131 4.67 -13.36 23.04
CA SER A 131 4.37 -12.88 22.23
C SER A 131 4.31 -12.31 21.64
N ARG A 132 4.60 -11.90 21.58
CA ARG A 132 4.47 -11.42 20.78
C ARG A 132 4.24 -10.87 20.01
N THR A 133 4.65 -11.18 19.93
CA THR A 133 4.33 -10.81 19.01
C THR A 133 4.25 -10.50 18.31
N THR A 134 4.69 -10.57 18.32
CA THR A 134 4.53 -10.30 17.49
C THR A 134 4.63 -9.99 16.93
N ARG A 135 5.03 -9.93 17.18
CA ARG A 135 5.17 -9.76 16.52
C ARG A 135 5.47 -9.72 15.87
N ARG A 136 5.83 -9.92 16.14
CA ARG A 136 6.11 -10.10 15.44
C ARG A 136 6.49 -10.12 14.85
N VAL A 137 6.72 -10.35 15.06
CA VAL A 137 7.01 -10.62 14.42
C VAL A 137 7.52 -10.84 13.87
N ILE A 138 8.23 -10.90 14.04
CA ILE A 138 8.65 -11.22 13.56
C ILE A 138 9.42 -11.34 13.30
N ILE A 139 10.16 -11.50 13.66
CA ILE A 139 10.54 -11.71 13.39
C ILE A 139 11.00 -11.70 12.95
N ASN A 140 11.58 -11.55 12.96
CA ASN A 140 11.59 -11.51 12.51
C ASN A 140 11.75 -11.13 12.37
#